data_ccc37bbd9576af17a07a398f8b94f101
#
_entry.id   ccc37bbd9576af17a07a398f8b94f101
#
_cell.length_a   1.000
_cell.length_b   1.000
_cell.length_c   1.000
_cell.angle_alpha   90.00
_cell.angle_beta   90.00
_cell.angle_gamma   90.00
#
_symmetry.space_group_name_H-M   'P 1'
#
loop_
_entity.id
_entity.type
_entity.pdbx_description
1 polymer ?
#
loop_
_entity_poly.entity_id
_entity_poly.type
_entity_poly.pdbx_seq_one_letter_code
_entity_poly.pdbx_strand_id
1 'polypeptide(L)'
;MGKLGAASCAIALILLYTQRRDRRLVARAPLAGAALACAALVCYAAWRYFLRPGPVGRADGHMVRFILGACSGFAVPLALAWGRALVLQDVPALARAVRGAKGWTAISVLMGCLFAAVYFFYGQQLGRLGVFDRIDMLFDADPKFHQSGWGTEIHTSLHPLLPAGWYLSCTLASRAVAAEWAPLAVSAGFGGLCVTLAALYFKKVTGSRLLGLAGAFLLGCTTAHLSFAAMPESYIVAAATLISLQLLVAHRQSLRLRFRHAVLVGVLATGVTITNAAAALVCYCCWRRTRRAAYVVRWAAYSLLIGSALLAAQSLILPQACGLEPSEYVYQQRFLHTQTPLGQRLAGLVNASLVQNVVGWIPAPAVIYGRPALRAGLQYDRLGQATVWLWAVSSVAAAWMVWRRRTWGSATFVAALLCLLVAAGFHSQYGYDNLFLYSCCFTFYVLALPAHGLAGSRSAPVALIVVVICVAMAVNNARFCKRVPAMLGELERARGWVSPEVTDPGKAVHPES
;
A
#
# COMPACT_ATOMS: atom_id res chain seq x y z
N MET A 1 30.73 -11.80 -10.15
CA MET A 1 29.32 -12.23 -9.97
C MET A 1 28.94 -13.48 -10.74
N GLY A 2 29.37 -13.67 -12.01
CA GLY A 2 29.01 -14.84 -12.82
C GLY A 2 29.35 -16.22 -12.24
N LYS A 3 30.51 -16.38 -11.59
CA LYS A 3 30.96 -17.69 -11.05
C LYS A 3 30.14 -18.17 -9.83
N LEU A 4 29.65 -17.26 -8.98
CA LEU A 4 28.83 -17.60 -7.82
C LEU A 4 27.35 -17.85 -8.20
N GLY A 5 26.82 -17.13 -9.17
CA GLY A 5 25.53 -17.42 -9.77
C GLY A 5 25.50 -18.79 -10.43
N ALA A 6 26.56 -19.15 -11.16
CA ALA A 6 26.72 -20.49 -11.78
C ALA A 6 26.82 -21.61 -10.73
N ALA A 7 27.55 -21.41 -9.63
CA ALA A 7 27.64 -22.38 -8.54
C ALA A 7 26.30 -22.56 -7.83
N SER A 8 25.54 -21.47 -7.59
CA SER A 8 24.20 -21.53 -6.98
C SER A 8 23.19 -22.22 -7.91
N CYS A 9 23.26 -21.97 -9.22
CA CYS A 9 22.45 -22.70 -10.21
C CYS A 9 22.81 -24.18 -10.28
N ALA A 10 24.11 -24.52 -10.22
CA ALA A 10 24.57 -25.93 -10.20
C ALA A 10 24.07 -26.66 -8.94
N ILE A 11 24.14 -26.03 -7.77
CA ILE A 11 23.59 -26.57 -6.51
C ILE A 11 22.07 -26.73 -6.61
N ALA A 12 21.36 -25.76 -7.18
CA ALA A 12 19.90 -25.84 -7.40
C ALA A 12 19.55 -26.98 -8.37
N LEU A 13 20.30 -27.17 -9.43
CA LEU A 13 20.13 -28.28 -10.39
C LEU A 13 20.45 -29.65 -9.76
N ILE A 14 21.48 -29.74 -8.92
CA ILE A 14 21.82 -30.96 -8.15
C ILE A 14 20.68 -31.26 -7.16
N LEU A 15 20.15 -30.26 -6.48
CA LEU A 15 18.99 -30.41 -5.58
C LEU A 15 17.74 -30.85 -6.35
N LEU A 16 17.47 -30.28 -7.53
CA LEU A 16 16.37 -30.72 -8.40
C LEU A 16 16.54 -32.15 -8.92
N TYR A 17 17.80 -32.55 -9.22
CA TYR A 17 18.11 -33.92 -9.65
C TYR A 17 17.93 -34.93 -8.51
N THR A 18 18.35 -34.59 -7.29
CA THR A 18 18.14 -35.42 -6.09
C THR A 18 16.66 -35.46 -5.66
N GLN A 19 15.82 -34.53 -6.12
CA GLN A 19 14.38 -34.48 -5.86
C GLN A 19 13.61 -35.73 -6.33
N ARG A 20 14.15 -36.47 -7.29
CA ARG A 20 13.58 -37.76 -7.72
C ARG A 20 13.66 -38.84 -6.65
N ARG A 21 14.59 -38.74 -5.68
CA ARG A 21 14.84 -39.79 -4.67
C ARG A 21 14.28 -39.51 -3.28
N ASP A 22 14.19 -38.24 -2.84
CA ASP A 22 13.64 -37.95 -1.50
C ASP A 22 12.93 -36.58 -1.43
N ARG A 23 11.60 -36.60 -1.62
CA ARG A 23 10.73 -35.40 -1.56
C ARG A 23 10.78 -34.63 -0.23
N ARG A 24 11.21 -35.29 0.88
CA ARG A 24 11.26 -34.66 2.21
C ARG A 24 12.53 -33.82 2.41
N LEU A 25 13.65 -34.25 1.85
CA LEU A 25 14.93 -33.53 1.96
C LEU A 25 14.90 -32.23 1.17
N VAL A 26 14.34 -32.26 -0.04
CA VAL A 26 14.23 -31.08 -0.92
C VAL A 26 13.27 -30.02 -0.39
N ALA A 27 12.22 -30.42 0.32
CA ALA A 27 11.33 -29.46 0.98
C ALA A 27 11.99 -28.75 2.18
N ARG A 28 13.06 -29.32 2.76
CA ARG A 28 13.78 -28.76 3.93
C ARG A 28 15.02 -27.93 3.56
N ALA A 29 15.69 -28.25 2.47
CA ALA A 29 16.92 -27.55 2.06
C ALA A 29 16.71 -26.05 1.76
N PRO A 30 15.66 -25.61 1.03
CA PRO A 30 15.38 -24.19 0.83
C PRO A 30 15.08 -23.45 2.14
N LEU A 31 14.44 -24.14 3.09
CA LEU A 31 14.15 -23.58 4.43
C LEU A 31 15.41 -23.36 5.25
N ALA A 32 16.35 -24.31 5.21
CA ALA A 32 17.62 -24.17 5.90
C ALA A 32 18.48 -23.05 5.27
N GLY A 33 18.51 -22.95 3.94
CA GLY A 33 19.20 -21.87 3.22
C GLY A 33 18.61 -20.50 3.50
N ALA A 34 17.28 -20.37 3.48
CA ALA A 34 16.60 -19.13 3.79
C ALA A 34 16.73 -18.72 5.27
N ALA A 35 16.70 -19.68 6.19
CA ALA A 35 16.92 -19.41 7.61
C ALA A 35 18.36 -18.95 7.88
N LEU A 36 19.35 -19.55 7.22
CA LEU A 36 20.75 -19.11 7.28
C LEU A 36 20.95 -17.72 6.71
N ALA A 37 20.31 -17.40 5.59
CA ALA A 37 20.39 -16.07 4.98
C ALA A 37 19.67 -15.00 5.83
N CYS A 38 18.52 -15.33 6.42
CA CYS A 38 17.84 -14.46 7.41
C CYS A 38 18.72 -14.22 8.64
N ALA A 39 19.33 -15.28 9.18
CA ALA A 39 20.24 -15.17 10.31
C ALA A 39 21.47 -14.32 9.95
N ALA A 40 22.04 -14.51 8.77
CA ALA A 40 23.17 -13.71 8.29
C ALA A 40 22.81 -12.22 8.12
N LEU A 41 21.62 -11.91 7.57
CA LEU A 41 21.12 -10.54 7.44
C LEU A 41 20.87 -9.90 8.81
N VAL A 42 20.22 -10.62 9.73
CA VAL A 42 19.95 -10.13 11.08
C VAL A 42 21.25 -9.93 11.86
N CYS A 43 22.18 -10.88 11.79
CA CYS A 43 23.50 -10.77 12.41
C CYS A 43 24.32 -9.63 11.82
N TYR A 44 24.29 -9.46 10.49
CA TYR A 44 24.95 -8.35 9.82
C TYR A 44 24.34 -7.00 10.20
N ALA A 45 23.01 -6.88 10.20
CA ALA A 45 22.31 -5.68 10.62
C ALA A 45 22.59 -5.35 12.10
N ALA A 46 22.53 -6.34 12.98
CA ALA A 46 22.86 -6.19 14.39
C ALA A 46 24.33 -5.78 14.62
N TRP A 47 25.27 -6.48 13.95
CA TRP A 47 26.68 -6.13 14.01
C TRP A 47 26.93 -4.71 13.51
N ARG A 48 26.32 -4.32 12.41
CA ARG A 48 26.48 -3.02 11.79
C ARG A 48 25.89 -1.91 12.65
N TYR A 49 24.71 -2.13 13.21
CA TYR A 49 23.98 -1.11 13.98
C TYR A 49 24.53 -0.93 15.41
N PHE A 50 24.89 -2.03 16.08
CA PHE A 50 25.26 -2.00 17.48
C PHE A 50 26.78 -2.03 17.73
N LEU A 51 27.55 -2.67 16.87
CA LEU A 51 28.98 -2.89 17.11
C LEU A 51 29.91 -2.03 16.25
N ARG A 52 29.41 -1.45 15.16
CA ARG A 52 30.19 -0.59 14.27
C ARG A 52 29.39 0.64 13.82
N PRO A 53 29.01 1.56 14.74
CA PRO A 53 28.35 2.80 14.36
C PRO A 53 29.33 3.66 13.54
N GLY A 54 28.96 4.03 12.33
CA GLY A 54 29.78 4.85 11.44
C GLY A 54 29.12 4.99 10.07
N PRO A 55 29.63 5.83 9.16
CA PRO A 55 29.05 6.00 7.84
C PRO A 55 29.02 4.67 7.08
N VAL A 56 27.93 4.41 6.40
CA VAL A 56 27.71 3.19 5.62
C VAL A 56 28.60 3.25 4.38
N GLY A 57 29.54 2.33 4.25
CA GLY A 57 30.50 2.28 3.15
C GLY A 57 30.04 1.40 1.98
N ARG A 58 30.75 1.52 0.83
CA ARG A 58 30.50 0.69 -0.37
C ARG A 58 30.58 -0.84 -0.08
N ALA A 59 31.42 -1.25 0.89
CA ALA A 59 31.54 -2.66 1.30
C ALA A 59 30.21 -3.22 1.86
N ASP A 60 29.43 -2.40 2.55
CA ASP A 60 28.13 -2.80 3.12
C ASP A 60 27.11 -3.12 2.01
N GLY A 61 27.11 -2.33 0.94
CA GLY A 61 26.28 -2.59 -0.24
C GLY A 61 26.66 -3.89 -0.96
N HIS A 62 27.96 -4.21 -1.03
CA HIS A 62 28.42 -5.47 -1.63
C HIS A 62 27.99 -6.70 -0.82
N MET A 63 28.04 -6.63 0.52
CA MET A 63 27.60 -7.73 1.38
C MET A 63 26.09 -7.98 1.26
N VAL A 64 25.26 -6.92 1.25
CA VAL A 64 23.81 -7.04 1.05
C VAL A 64 23.51 -7.65 -0.32
N ARG A 65 24.15 -7.18 -1.39
CA ARG A 65 23.99 -7.74 -2.75
C ARG A 65 24.43 -9.20 -2.83
N PHE A 66 25.49 -9.58 -2.11
CA PHE A 66 25.95 -10.98 -2.03
C PHE A 66 24.91 -11.88 -1.37
N ILE A 67 24.37 -11.46 -0.22
CA ILE A 67 23.35 -12.24 0.51
C ILE A 67 22.07 -12.36 -0.33
N LEU A 68 21.63 -11.29 -0.96
CA LEU A 68 20.46 -11.30 -1.87
C LEU A 68 20.70 -12.20 -3.08
N GLY A 69 21.90 -12.19 -3.67
CA GLY A 69 22.27 -13.06 -4.77
C GLY A 69 22.26 -14.55 -4.39
N ALA A 70 22.76 -14.87 -3.20
CA ALA A 70 22.72 -16.24 -2.67
C ALA A 70 21.27 -16.70 -2.42
N CYS A 71 20.42 -15.85 -1.82
CA CYS A 71 19.00 -16.14 -1.63
C CYS A 71 18.28 -16.38 -2.96
N SER A 72 18.59 -15.59 -3.99
CA SER A 72 17.93 -15.69 -5.30
C SER A 72 18.15 -17.04 -5.97
N GLY A 73 19.34 -17.64 -5.82
CA GLY A 73 19.63 -18.96 -6.37
C GLY A 73 18.73 -20.07 -5.84
N PHE A 74 18.28 -19.98 -4.59
CA PHE A 74 17.31 -20.91 -4.01
C PHE A 74 15.86 -20.53 -4.30
N ALA A 75 15.59 -19.26 -4.54
CA ALA A 75 14.24 -18.73 -4.69
C ALA A 75 13.65 -18.96 -6.08
N VAL A 76 14.46 -18.92 -7.14
CA VAL A 76 13.97 -19.05 -8.53
C VAL A 76 13.23 -20.38 -8.76
N PRO A 77 13.77 -21.57 -8.41
CA PRO A 77 13.06 -22.83 -8.58
C PRO A 77 11.74 -22.89 -7.79
N LEU A 78 11.73 -22.31 -6.58
CA LEU A 78 10.52 -22.26 -5.75
C LEU A 78 9.48 -21.33 -6.36
N ALA A 79 9.89 -20.15 -6.84
CA ALA A 79 9.01 -19.18 -7.50
C ALA A 79 8.39 -19.76 -8.78
N LEU A 80 9.18 -20.47 -9.60
CA LEU A 80 8.69 -21.16 -10.78
C LEU A 80 7.69 -22.29 -10.44
N ALA A 81 7.99 -23.12 -9.43
CA ALA A 81 7.10 -24.17 -8.98
C ALA A 81 5.78 -23.61 -8.44
N TRP A 82 5.84 -22.50 -7.70
CA TRP A 82 4.64 -21.84 -7.17
C TRP A 82 3.87 -21.08 -8.25
N GLY A 83 4.56 -20.42 -9.18
CA GLY A 83 3.94 -19.78 -10.35
C GLY A 83 3.17 -20.80 -11.20
N ARG A 84 3.79 -21.96 -11.50
CA ARG A 84 3.12 -23.07 -12.18
C ARG A 84 1.89 -23.56 -11.42
N ALA A 85 2.00 -23.74 -10.10
CA ALA A 85 0.88 -24.17 -9.28
C ALA A 85 -0.24 -23.11 -9.20
N LEU A 86 0.12 -21.82 -9.17
CA LEU A 86 -0.83 -20.71 -9.23
C LEU A 86 -1.63 -20.77 -10.54
N VAL A 87 -0.94 -20.83 -11.68
CA VAL A 87 -1.57 -20.84 -13.02
C VAL A 87 -2.43 -22.09 -13.21
N LEU A 88 -1.91 -23.28 -12.89
CA LEU A 88 -2.61 -24.53 -13.20
C LEU A 88 -3.71 -24.92 -12.20
N GLN A 89 -3.62 -24.50 -10.95
CA GLN A 89 -4.54 -24.92 -9.89
C GLN A 89 -5.39 -23.78 -9.33
N ASP A 90 -4.77 -22.63 -9.05
CA ASP A 90 -5.43 -21.56 -8.30
C ASP A 90 -6.22 -20.62 -9.21
N VAL A 91 -5.70 -20.27 -10.39
CA VAL A 91 -6.43 -19.43 -11.37
C VAL A 91 -7.75 -20.11 -11.81
N PRO A 92 -7.79 -21.40 -12.18
CA PRO A 92 -9.06 -22.07 -12.50
C PRO A 92 -10.00 -22.19 -11.29
N ALA A 93 -9.45 -22.38 -10.07
CA ALA A 93 -10.27 -22.42 -8.86
C ALA A 93 -10.89 -21.06 -8.54
N LEU A 94 -10.12 -19.99 -8.67
CA LEU A 94 -10.59 -18.61 -8.52
C LEU A 94 -11.63 -18.28 -9.60
N ALA A 95 -11.39 -18.65 -10.86
CA ALA A 95 -12.33 -18.44 -11.96
C ALA A 95 -13.67 -19.17 -11.72
N ARG A 96 -13.67 -20.38 -11.14
CA ARG A 96 -14.90 -21.07 -10.72
C ARG A 96 -15.61 -20.33 -9.58
N ALA A 97 -14.88 -19.86 -8.57
CA ALA A 97 -15.45 -19.10 -7.45
C ALA A 97 -16.08 -17.78 -7.91
N VAL A 98 -15.42 -17.08 -8.83
CA VAL A 98 -15.93 -15.85 -9.45
C VAL A 98 -17.17 -16.14 -10.29
N ARG A 99 -17.18 -17.24 -11.07
CA ARG A 99 -18.36 -17.68 -11.83
C ARG A 99 -19.55 -18.00 -10.93
N GLY A 100 -19.35 -18.65 -9.79
CA GLY A 100 -20.40 -18.91 -8.81
C GLY A 100 -20.97 -17.66 -8.13
N ALA A 101 -20.20 -16.56 -8.10
CA ALA A 101 -20.58 -15.29 -7.48
C ALA A 101 -20.92 -14.19 -8.52
N LYS A 102 -21.22 -14.57 -9.78
CA LYS A 102 -21.27 -13.70 -10.97
C LYS A 102 -21.91 -12.32 -10.75
N GLY A 103 -23.12 -12.27 -10.20
CA GLY A 103 -23.85 -11.00 -10.03
C GLY A 103 -23.18 -10.05 -9.05
N TRP A 104 -22.74 -10.56 -7.88
CA TRP A 104 -22.10 -9.71 -6.86
C TRP A 104 -20.73 -9.21 -7.26
N THR A 105 -19.90 -10.11 -7.79
CA THR A 105 -18.54 -9.75 -8.23
C THR A 105 -18.62 -8.73 -9.37
N ALA A 106 -19.53 -8.92 -10.33
CA ALA A 106 -19.72 -7.97 -11.42
C ALA A 106 -20.11 -6.57 -10.93
N ILE A 107 -21.05 -6.48 -10.00
CA ILE A 107 -21.46 -5.19 -9.41
C ILE A 107 -20.28 -4.53 -8.66
N SER A 108 -19.49 -5.32 -7.90
CA SER A 108 -18.31 -4.81 -7.19
C SER A 108 -17.24 -4.28 -8.15
N VAL A 109 -16.98 -5.00 -9.24
CA VAL A 109 -16.04 -4.58 -10.30
C VAL A 109 -16.55 -3.34 -11.01
N LEU A 110 -17.84 -3.29 -11.38
CA LEU A 110 -18.43 -2.12 -12.02
C LEU A 110 -18.28 -0.88 -11.17
N MET A 111 -18.56 -0.99 -9.85
CA MET A 111 -18.34 0.12 -8.93
C MET A 111 -16.87 0.53 -8.87
N GLY A 112 -15.94 -0.42 -8.83
CA GLY A 112 -14.50 -0.13 -8.92
C GLY A 112 -14.12 0.59 -10.21
N CYS A 113 -14.65 0.17 -11.36
CA CYS A 113 -14.42 0.84 -12.64
C CYS A 113 -14.97 2.27 -12.67
N LEU A 114 -16.16 2.51 -12.08
CA LEU A 114 -16.73 3.86 -11.95
C LEU A 114 -15.82 4.77 -11.12
N PHE A 115 -15.32 4.29 -9.98
CA PHE A 115 -14.39 5.07 -9.16
C PHE A 115 -13.04 5.27 -9.85
N ALA A 116 -12.52 4.27 -10.56
CA ALA A 116 -11.31 4.44 -11.38
C ALA A 116 -11.48 5.57 -12.41
N ALA A 117 -12.63 5.63 -13.08
CA ALA A 117 -12.95 6.72 -14.01
C ALA A 117 -13.02 8.08 -13.27
N VAL A 118 -13.69 8.16 -12.13
CA VAL A 118 -13.75 9.41 -11.31
C VAL A 118 -12.34 9.87 -10.93
N TYR A 119 -11.49 8.98 -10.42
CA TYR A 119 -10.12 9.32 -10.04
C TYR A 119 -9.29 9.76 -11.25
N PHE A 120 -9.43 9.07 -12.38
CA PHE A 120 -8.71 9.41 -13.59
C PHE A 120 -9.07 10.81 -14.11
N PHE A 121 -10.37 11.13 -14.23
CA PHE A 121 -10.81 12.44 -14.69
C PHE A 121 -10.45 13.56 -13.71
N TYR A 122 -10.55 13.32 -12.41
CA TYR A 122 -10.10 14.28 -11.40
C TYR A 122 -8.58 14.47 -11.47
N GLY A 123 -7.82 13.38 -11.60
CA GLY A 123 -6.37 13.43 -11.75
C GLY A 123 -5.92 14.16 -13.01
N GLN A 124 -6.64 14.03 -14.13
CA GLN A 124 -6.35 14.82 -15.33
C GLN A 124 -6.47 16.34 -15.08
N GLN A 125 -7.43 16.77 -14.26
CA GLN A 125 -7.53 18.19 -13.86
C GLN A 125 -6.31 18.64 -13.06
N LEU A 126 -5.83 17.79 -12.12
CA LEU A 126 -4.63 18.07 -11.34
C LEU A 126 -3.36 18.07 -12.20
N GLY A 127 -3.24 17.12 -13.12
CA GLY A 127 -2.09 17.03 -14.05
C GLY A 127 -1.98 18.25 -14.97
N ARG A 128 -3.10 18.78 -15.47
CA ARG A 128 -3.13 20.02 -16.28
C ARG A 128 -2.69 21.26 -15.51
N LEU A 129 -2.70 21.22 -14.19
CA LEU A 129 -2.13 22.26 -13.29
C LEU A 129 -0.66 21.97 -12.93
N GLY A 130 0.00 21.05 -13.62
CA GLY A 130 1.41 20.73 -13.39
C GLY A 130 1.71 20.04 -12.05
N VAL A 131 0.71 19.46 -11.39
CA VAL A 131 0.92 18.75 -10.09
C VAL A 131 1.85 17.57 -10.26
N PHE A 132 1.81 16.87 -11.41
CA PHE A 132 2.58 15.64 -11.62
C PHE A 132 4.05 15.86 -11.97
N ASP A 133 4.41 17.09 -12.35
CA ASP A 133 5.79 17.46 -12.70
C ASP A 133 6.57 17.98 -11.49
N ARG A 134 5.95 18.00 -10.31
CA ARG A 134 6.49 18.62 -9.10
C ARG A 134 6.43 17.65 -7.91
N ILE A 135 7.29 17.93 -6.93
CA ILE A 135 7.29 17.27 -5.61
C ILE A 135 6.65 18.21 -4.59
N ASP A 136 6.03 17.65 -3.56
CA ASP A 136 5.44 18.36 -2.41
C ASP A 136 4.38 19.44 -2.76
N MET A 137 3.89 19.49 -4.00
CA MET A 137 2.94 20.52 -4.40
C MET A 137 1.54 20.29 -3.80
N LEU A 138 1.13 19.04 -3.68
CA LEU A 138 -0.18 18.67 -3.20
C LEU A 138 -0.07 17.63 -2.09
N PHE A 139 -0.32 18.06 -0.85
CA PHE A 139 -0.35 17.20 0.35
C PHE A 139 0.96 16.44 0.60
N ASP A 140 2.09 17.08 0.29
CA ASP A 140 3.44 16.52 0.43
C ASP A 140 3.65 15.23 -0.39
N ALA A 141 2.87 15.02 -1.47
CA ALA A 141 3.00 13.90 -2.38
C ALA A 141 4.09 14.16 -3.44
N ASP A 142 4.71 13.08 -3.88
CA ASP A 142 5.83 13.07 -4.82
C ASP A 142 5.49 12.43 -6.17
N PRO A 143 4.42 12.87 -6.87
CA PRO A 143 3.96 12.24 -8.11
C PRO A 143 5.01 12.26 -9.21
N LYS A 144 5.94 13.22 -9.21
CA LYS A 144 7.03 13.33 -10.16
C LYS A 144 7.86 12.06 -10.27
N PHE A 145 8.23 11.44 -9.14
CA PHE A 145 9.03 10.21 -9.15
C PHE A 145 8.31 9.02 -9.77
N HIS A 146 6.98 9.01 -9.74
CA HIS A 146 6.14 7.98 -10.34
C HIS A 146 5.80 8.29 -11.79
N GLN A 147 5.80 9.57 -12.17
CA GLN A 147 5.55 10.05 -13.53
C GLN A 147 6.79 9.91 -14.40
N SER A 148 7.96 10.36 -13.93
CA SER A 148 9.24 10.32 -14.65
C SER A 148 9.67 8.90 -14.94
N GLY A 149 10.02 8.60 -16.19
CA GLY A 149 10.50 7.28 -16.60
C GLY A 149 9.61 6.11 -16.15
N TRP A 150 8.33 6.39 -15.87
CA TRP A 150 7.38 5.42 -15.32
C TRP A 150 7.88 4.71 -14.07
N GLY A 151 8.42 5.48 -13.14
CA GLY A 151 8.80 4.98 -11.83
C GLY A 151 10.22 4.42 -11.74
N THR A 152 11.08 4.69 -12.72
CA THR A 152 12.52 4.36 -12.61
C THR A 152 13.22 5.13 -11.51
N GLU A 153 12.67 6.26 -11.08
CA GLU A 153 13.15 7.12 -10.00
C GLU A 153 12.53 6.78 -8.62
N ILE A 154 11.63 5.79 -8.54
CA ILE A 154 11.02 5.37 -7.27
C ILE A 154 12.10 4.79 -6.35
N HIS A 155 12.12 5.25 -5.09
CA HIS A 155 13.05 4.80 -4.06
C HIS A 155 12.89 3.31 -3.73
N THR A 156 13.81 2.47 -4.19
CA THR A 156 13.74 1.01 -4.03
C THR A 156 13.97 0.55 -2.60
N SER A 157 14.63 1.33 -1.76
CA SER A 157 14.79 1.04 -0.34
C SER A 157 13.48 1.04 0.44
N LEU A 158 12.53 1.92 0.05
CA LEU A 158 11.19 2.00 0.63
C LEU A 158 10.17 1.12 -0.09
N HIS A 159 10.35 0.96 -1.41
CA HIS A 159 9.43 0.31 -2.34
C HIS A 159 10.14 -0.79 -3.15
N PRO A 160 10.62 -1.87 -2.51
CA PRO A 160 11.59 -2.78 -3.11
C PRO A 160 11.12 -3.49 -4.40
N LEU A 161 9.84 -3.72 -4.58
CA LEU A 161 9.30 -4.38 -5.78
C LEU A 161 8.36 -3.49 -6.62
N LEU A 162 8.12 -2.26 -6.17
CA LEU A 162 7.20 -1.36 -6.86
C LEU A 162 7.70 -0.91 -8.23
N PRO A 163 8.99 -0.54 -8.43
CA PRO A 163 9.46 0.01 -9.71
C PRO A 163 9.13 -0.87 -10.92
N ALA A 164 9.46 -2.17 -10.86
CA ALA A 164 9.17 -3.09 -11.97
C ALA A 164 7.66 -3.28 -12.17
N GLY A 165 6.90 -3.44 -11.07
CA GLY A 165 5.44 -3.57 -11.11
C GLY A 165 4.78 -2.33 -11.70
N TRP A 166 5.26 -1.15 -11.33
CA TRP A 166 4.78 0.14 -11.82
C TRP A 166 5.10 0.31 -13.30
N TYR A 167 6.36 0.12 -13.69
CA TYR A 167 6.81 0.20 -15.09
C TYR A 167 6.00 -0.72 -16.02
N LEU A 168 5.84 -1.98 -15.65
CA LEU A 168 5.06 -2.94 -16.42
C LEU A 168 3.58 -2.54 -16.52
N SER A 169 3.00 -2.04 -15.42
CA SER A 169 1.62 -1.56 -15.38
C SER A 169 1.43 -0.33 -16.28
N CYS A 170 2.37 0.63 -16.25
CA CYS A 170 2.35 1.81 -17.12
C CYS A 170 2.53 1.42 -18.60
N THR A 171 3.42 0.46 -18.90
CA THR A 171 3.59 -0.09 -20.26
C THR A 171 2.29 -0.71 -20.80
N LEU A 172 1.54 -1.40 -19.94
CA LEU A 172 0.23 -1.94 -20.35
C LEU A 172 -0.82 -0.84 -20.50
N ALA A 173 -0.87 0.11 -19.57
CA ALA A 173 -1.82 1.22 -19.60
C ALA A 173 -1.60 2.14 -20.81
N SER A 174 -0.35 2.37 -21.23
CA SER A 174 -0.02 3.19 -22.40
C SER A 174 -0.54 2.66 -23.74
N ARG A 175 -1.02 1.41 -23.77
CA ARG A 175 -1.73 0.85 -24.93
C ARG A 175 -3.19 1.31 -25.01
N ALA A 176 -3.76 1.79 -23.90
CA ALA A 176 -5.15 2.20 -23.81
C ALA A 176 -5.34 3.71 -23.64
N VAL A 177 -4.34 4.40 -23.08
CA VAL A 177 -4.33 5.86 -22.87
C VAL A 177 -3.01 6.45 -23.39
N ALA A 178 -2.96 7.77 -23.61
CA ALA A 178 -1.70 8.43 -23.97
C ALA A 178 -0.64 8.18 -22.89
N ALA A 179 0.63 8.02 -23.31
CA ALA A 179 1.73 7.60 -22.46
C ALA A 179 1.94 8.49 -21.22
N GLU A 180 1.69 9.79 -21.37
CA GLU A 180 1.74 10.79 -20.29
C GLU A 180 0.71 10.54 -19.18
N TRP A 181 -0.43 9.92 -19.51
CA TRP A 181 -1.50 9.58 -18.57
C TRP A 181 -1.42 8.15 -18.04
N ALA A 182 -0.47 7.34 -18.51
CA ALA A 182 -0.36 5.94 -18.12
C ALA A 182 -0.12 5.77 -16.59
N PRO A 183 0.76 6.53 -15.92
CA PRO A 183 0.94 6.46 -14.47
C PRO A 183 -0.34 6.81 -13.69
N LEU A 184 -1.07 7.83 -14.13
CA LEU A 184 -2.36 8.19 -13.55
C LEU A 184 -3.39 7.07 -13.73
N ALA A 185 -3.46 6.46 -14.91
CA ALA A 185 -4.38 5.35 -15.19
C ALA A 185 -4.09 4.15 -14.27
N VAL A 186 -2.80 3.88 -13.97
CA VAL A 186 -2.37 2.84 -13.02
C VAL A 186 -2.86 3.19 -11.60
N SER A 187 -2.61 4.41 -11.11
CA SER A 187 -3.09 4.83 -9.78
C SER A 187 -4.60 4.75 -9.67
N ALA A 188 -5.32 5.31 -10.65
CA ALA A 188 -6.79 5.27 -10.70
C ALA A 188 -7.32 3.83 -10.74
N GLY A 189 -6.67 2.95 -11.50
CA GLY A 189 -6.98 1.52 -11.56
C GLY A 189 -6.81 0.82 -10.20
N PHE A 190 -5.72 1.10 -9.48
CA PHE A 190 -5.53 0.59 -8.11
C PHE A 190 -6.54 1.18 -7.13
N GLY A 191 -6.93 2.45 -7.28
CA GLY A 191 -8.03 3.06 -6.52
C GLY A 191 -9.36 2.32 -6.73
N GLY A 192 -9.71 2.04 -7.97
CA GLY A 192 -10.87 1.20 -8.32
C GLY A 192 -10.77 -0.23 -7.79
N LEU A 193 -9.58 -0.83 -7.82
CA LEU A 193 -9.31 -2.13 -7.20
C LEU A 193 -9.55 -2.09 -5.68
N CYS A 194 -9.10 -1.05 -4.98
CA CYS A 194 -9.39 -0.87 -3.55
C CYS A 194 -10.90 -0.90 -3.27
N VAL A 195 -11.70 -0.18 -4.07
CA VAL A 195 -13.15 -0.15 -3.95
C VAL A 195 -13.76 -1.54 -4.20
N THR A 196 -13.31 -2.24 -5.23
CA THR A 196 -13.75 -3.62 -5.54
C THR A 196 -13.45 -4.58 -4.38
N LEU A 197 -12.22 -4.58 -3.89
CA LEU A 197 -11.78 -5.44 -2.78
C LEU A 197 -12.51 -5.10 -1.48
N ALA A 198 -12.76 -3.82 -1.21
CA ALA A 198 -13.53 -3.37 -0.07
C ALA A 198 -14.98 -3.85 -0.13
N ALA A 199 -15.64 -3.83 -1.30
CA ALA A 199 -16.99 -4.37 -1.47
C ALA A 199 -17.06 -5.86 -1.11
N LEU A 200 -16.06 -6.64 -1.52
CA LEU A 200 -15.96 -8.06 -1.18
C LEU A 200 -15.75 -8.27 0.33
N TYR A 201 -14.88 -7.45 0.94
CA TYR A 201 -14.60 -7.50 2.37
C TYR A 201 -15.82 -7.11 3.21
N PHE A 202 -16.42 -5.94 2.95
CA PHE A 202 -17.55 -5.45 3.73
C PHE A 202 -18.77 -6.35 3.61
N LYS A 203 -19.07 -6.89 2.42
CA LYS A 203 -20.10 -7.92 2.28
C LYS A 203 -19.81 -9.13 3.15
N LYS A 204 -18.55 -9.61 3.17
CA LYS A 204 -18.16 -10.78 3.96
C LYS A 204 -18.32 -10.53 5.45
N VAL A 205 -17.95 -9.35 5.93
CA VAL A 205 -18.01 -8.96 7.34
C VAL A 205 -19.45 -8.69 7.79
N THR A 206 -20.21 -7.92 7.01
CA THR A 206 -21.57 -7.51 7.37
C THR A 206 -22.63 -8.55 7.06
N GLY A 207 -22.37 -9.47 6.11
CA GLY A 207 -23.36 -10.41 5.57
C GLY A 207 -24.38 -9.78 4.60
N SER A 208 -24.32 -8.45 4.36
CA SER A 208 -25.24 -7.68 3.54
C SER A 208 -24.60 -7.16 2.26
N ARG A 209 -25.26 -7.33 1.10
CA ARG A 209 -24.82 -6.76 -0.16
C ARG A 209 -24.88 -5.23 -0.15
N LEU A 210 -25.96 -4.67 0.40
CA LEU A 210 -26.15 -3.22 0.49
C LEU A 210 -25.06 -2.57 1.34
N LEU A 211 -24.81 -3.10 2.55
CA LEU A 211 -23.74 -2.60 3.42
C LEU A 211 -22.35 -2.82 2.82
N GLY A 212 -22.19 -3.89 2.03
CA GLY A 212 -20.97 -4.14 1.26
C GLY A 212 -20.70 -3.05 0.23
N LEU A 213 -21.71 -2.68 -0.57
CA LEU A 213 -21.61 -1.58 -1.54
C LEU A 213 -21.43 -0.23 -0.85
N ALA A 214 -22.21 0.05 0.18
CA ALA A 214 -22.14 1.31 0.91
C ALA A 214 -20.77 1.53 1.55
N GLY A 215 -20.18 0.51 2.19
CA GLY A 215 -18.84 0.59 2.76
C GLY A 215 -17.75 0.80 1.70
N ALA A 216 -17.87 0.15 0.54
CA ALA A 216 -16.96 0.34 -0.58
C ALA A 216 -17.12 1.71 -1.25
N PHE A 217 -18.36 2.18 -1.42
CA PHE A 217 -18.66 3.53 -1.90
C PHE A 217 -18.08 4.58 -0.95
N LEU A 218 -18.27 4.38 0.36
CA LEU A 218 -17.71 5.25 1.38
C LEU A 218 -16.17 5.31 1.27
N LEU A 219 -15.50 4.17 1.14
CA LEU A 219 -14.05 4.12 0.92
C LEU A 219 -13.65 4.91 -0.32
N GLY A 220 -14.34 4.69 -1.44
CA GLY A 220 -14.06 5.39 -2.70
C GLY A 220 -14.24 6.90 -2.61
N CYS A 221 -15.20 7.37 -1.79
CA CYS A 221 -15.44 8.78 -1.57
C CYS A 221 -14.54 9.41 -0.51
N THR A 222 -13.70 8.66 0.22
CA THR A 222 -12.81 9.24 1.24
C THR A 222 -11.80 10.21 0.64
N THR A 223 -11.46 11.25 1.38
CA THR A 223 -10.48 12.26 0.96
C THR A 223 -9.15 11.63 0.56
N ALA A 224 -8.67 10.66 1.34
CA ALA A 224 -7.42 9.97 1.05
C ALA A 224 -7.46 9.22 -0.30
N HIS A 225 -8.54 8.47 -0.59
CA HIS A 225 -8.65 7.75 -1.87
C HIS A 225 -8.85 8.71 -3.05
N LEU A 226 -9.67 9.77 -2.88
CA LEU A 226 -9.85 10.81 -3.90
C LEU A 226 -8.53 11.53 -4.22
N SER A 227 -7.68 11.77 -3.23
CA SER A 227 -6.37 12.41 -3.44
C SER A 227 -5.37 11.45 -4.08
N PHE A 228 -5.10 10.31 -3.44
CA PHE A 228 -3.97 9.45 -3.83
C PHE A 228 -4.29 8.47 -4.98
N ALA A 229 -5.55 8.22 -5.30
CA ALA A 229 -5.90 7.51 -6.53
C ALA A 229 -5.96 8.43 -7.76
N ALA A 230 -6.03 9.75 -7.56
CA ALA A 230 -6.02 10.75 -8.62
C ALA A 230 -4.61 11.33 -8.89
N MET A 231 -3.58 10.75 -8.29
CA MET A 231 -2.18 11.14 -8.51
C MET A 231 -1.32 9.89 -8.77
N PRO A 232 -0.29 9.95 -9.61
CA PRO A 232 0.71 8.91 -9.72
C PRO A 232 1.47 8.75 -8.39
N GLU A 233 1.05 7.77 -7.56
CA GLU A 233 1.59 7.59 -6.21
C GLU A 233 1.55 6.15 -5.72
N SER A 234 2.50 5.78 -4.85
CA SER A 234 2.62 4.42 -4.30
C SER A 234 1.56 4.08 -3.24
N TYR A 235 0.99 5.08 -2.57
CA TYR A 235 0.11 4.88 -1.40
C TYR A 235 -1.18 4.15 -1.75
N ILE A 236 -1.75 4.41 -2.94
CA ILE A 236 -2.96 3.70 -3.36
C ILE A 236 -2.68 2.23 -3.71
N VAL A 237 -1.48 1.93 -4.23
CA VAL A 237 -1.03 0.56 -4.47
C VAL A 237 -0.82 -0.17 -3.15
N ALA A 238 -0.19 0.50 -2.17
CA ALA A 238 -0.03 -0.02 -0.82
C ALA A 238 -1.39 -0.32 -0.17
N ALA A 239 -2.36 0.59 -0.27
CA ALA A 239 -3.72 0.37 0.23
C ALA A 239 -4.38 -0.87 -0.39
N ALA A 240 -4.26 -1.08 -1.70
CA ALA A 240 -4.80 -2.27 -2.38
C ALA A 240 -4.19 -3.57 -1.82
N THR A 241 -2.88 -3.59 -1.56
CA THR A 241 -2.22 -4.77 -0.96
C THR A 241 -2.66 -5.01 0.48
N LEU A 242 -2.85 -3.96 1.28
CA LEU A 242 -3.32 -4.05 2.65
C LEU A 242 -4.77 -4.56 2.73
N ILE A 243 -5.66 -4.10 1.83
CA ILE A 243 -7.03 -4.63 1.72
C ILE A 243 -7.01 -6.11 1.31
N SER A 244 -6.10 -6.50 0.40
CA SER A 244 -5.91 -7.89 -0.02
C SER A 244 -5.49 -8.79 1.15
N LEU A 245 -4.62 -8.32 2.05
CA LEU A 245 -4.25 -9.02 3.29
C LEU A 245 -5.48 -9.23 4.20
N GLN A 246 -6.33 -8.24 4.35
CA GLN A 246 -7.56 -8.36 5.15
C GLN A 246 -8.57 -9.32 4.51
N LEU A 247 -8.67 -9.32 3.18
CA LEU A 247 -9.48 -10.31 2.46
C LEU A 247 -8.97 -11.74 2.64
N LEU A 248 -7.64 -11.94 2.69
CA LEU A 248 -7.05 -13.23 3.01
C LEU A 248 -7.55 -13.75 4.36
N VAL A 249 -7.58 -12.88 5.39
CA VAL A 249 -8.10 -13.22 6.72
C VAL A 249 -9.60 -13.51 6.68
N ALA A 250 -10.38 -12.66 6.00
CA ALA A 250 -11.83 -12.75 5.92
C ALA A 250 -12.31 -14.02 5.19
N HIS A 251 -11.60 -14.44 4.17
CA HIS A 251 -11.97 -15.57 3.32
C HIS A 251 -11.22 -16.87 3.61
N ARG A 252 -10.46 -16.95 4.70
CA ARG A 252 -9.63 -18.11 5.03
C ARG A 252 -10.37 -19.46 5.03
N GLN A 253 -11.65 -19.47 5.40
CA GLN A 253 -12.48 -20.69 5.45
C GLN A 253 -13.20 -20.98 4.13
N SER A 254 -13.58 -19.93 3.39
CA SER A 254 -14.43 -20.04 2.21
C SER A 254 -13.66 -20.29 0.91
N LEU A 255 -12.41 -19.84 0.81
CA LEU A 255 -11.60 -19.95 -0.40
C LEU A 255 -10.43 -20.91 -0.18
N ARG A 256 -10.52 -22.03 0.40
CA ARG A 256 -9.42 -23.03 0.55
C ARG A 256 -8.01 -22.46 0.36
N LEU A 257 -7.78 -21.25 0.93
CA LEU A 257 -6.54 -20.51 0.80
C LEU A 257 -5.38 -21.30 1.40
N ARG A 258 -4.31 -21.46 0.62
CA ARG A 258 -3.12 -22.23 1.01
C ARG A 258 -2.04 -21.30 1.54
N PHE A 259 -1.07 -21.84 2.23
CA PHE A 259 0.11 -21.13 2.75
C PHE A 259 0.78 -20.23 1.71
N ARG A 260 0.92 -20.70 0.45
CA ARG A 260 1.52 -19.93 -0.64
C ARG A 260 0.80 -18.60 -0.93
N HIS A 261 -0.53 -18.55 -0.82
CA HIS A 261 -1.27 -17.30 -1.02
C HIS A 261 -0.95 -16.28 0.06
N ALA A 262 -0.83 -16.72 1.31
CA ALA A 262 -0.44 -15.84 2.41
C ALA A 262 1.00 -15.31 2.25
N VAL A 263 1.92 -16.12 1.70
CA VAL A 263 3.28 -15.68 1.38
C VAL A 263 3.25 -14.68 0.22
N LEU A 264 2.58 -15.01 -0.89
CA LEU A 264 2.55 -14.14 -2.07
C LEU A 264 1.93 -12.76 -1.78
N VAL A 265 0.77 -12.73 -1.08
CA VAL A 265 0.14 -11.45 -0.71
C VAL A 265 1.03 -10.68 0.27
N GLY A 266 1.69 -11.37 1.20
CA GLY A 266 2.65 -10.77 2.13
C GLY A 266 3.86 -10.17 1.41
N VAL A 267 4.43 -10.90 0.45
CA VAL A 267 5.56 -10.42 -0.38
C VAL A 267 5.16 -9.21 -1.22
N LEU A 268 3.98 -9.24 -1.85
CA LEU A 268 3.47 -8.10 -2.61
C LEU A 268 3.28 -6.87 -1.73
N ALA A 269 2.67 -7.03 -0.55
CA ALA A 269 2.46 -5.92 0.38
C ALA A 269 3.79 -5.31 0.85
N THR A 270 4.74 -6.15 1.26
CA THR A 270 6.08 -5.72 1.69
C THR A 270 6.89 -5.13 0.53
N GLY A 271 6.74 -5.69 -0.67
CA GLY A 271 7.43 -5.24 -1.87
C GLY A 271 6.95 -3.89 -2.39
N VAL A 272 5.67 -3.56 -2.17
CA VAL A 272 5.14 -2.22 -2.50
C VAL A 272 5.61 -1.19 -1.47
N THR A 273 5.61 -1.54 -0.18
CA THR A 273 6.14 -0.67 0.87
C THR A 273 6.66 -1.54 2.02
N ILE A 274 7.93 -1.37 2.38
CA ILE A 274 8.61 -2.24 3.35
C ILE A 274 7.92 -2.25 4.72
N THR A 275 7.32 -1.14 5.14
CA THR A 275 6.58 -1.01 6.41
C THR A 275 5.34 -1.90 6.47
N ASN A 276 4.79 -2.31 5.31
CA ASN A 276 3.66 -3.24 5.25
C ASN A 276 4.03 -4.67 5.68
N ALA A 277 5.32 -4.98 5.87
CA ALA A 277 5.76 -6.28 6.40
C ALA A 277 5.12 -6.59 7.77
N ALA A 278 5.00 -5.58 8.63
CA ALA A 278 4.36 -5.75 9.94
C ALA A 278 2.85 -6.07 9.82
N ALA A 279 2.14 -5.38 8.93
CA ALA A 279 0.73 -5.68 8.64
C ALA A 279 0.56 -7.08 8.02
N ALA A 280 1.47 -7.48 7.12
CA ALA A 280 1.47 -8.81 6.52
C ALA A 280 1.68 -9.91 7.57
N LEU A 281 2.59 -9.70 8.53
CA LEU A 281 2.82 -10.61 9.66
C LEU A 281 1.57 -10.72 10.54
N VAL A 282 0.97 -9.59 10.93
CA VAL A 282 -0.28 -9.56 11.71
C VAL A 282 -1.38 -10.35 11.01
N CYS A 283 -1.62 -10.07 9.74
CA CYS A 283 -2.64 -10.76 8.95
C CYS A 283 -2.34 -12.26 8.81
N TYR A 284 -1.08 -12.65 8.64
CA TYR A 284 -0.69 -14.05 8.61
C TYR A 284 -0.99 -14.77 9.93
N CYS A 285 -0.63 -14.16 11.08
CA CYS A 285 -0.93 -14.72 12.40
C CYS A 285 -2.44 -14.88 12.64
N CYS A 286 -3.24 -13.89 12.28
CA CYS A 286 -4.70 -13.93 12.38
C CYS A 286 -5.32 -14.97 11.42
N TRP A 287 -4.80 -15.06 10.19
CA TRP A 287 -5.23 -16.03 9.20
C TRP A 287 -4.93 -17.46 9.66
N ARG A 288 -3.73 -17.71 10.18
CA ARG A 288 -3.32 -19.06 10.62
C ARG A 288 -3.92 -19.43 11.98
N ARG A 289 -4.31 -18.46 12.81
CA ARG A 289 -4.69 -18.63 14.23
C ARG A 289 -3.62 -19.40 15.02
N THR A 290 -2.38 -19.11 14.78
CA THR A 290 -1.26 -19.77 15.44
C THR A 290 -0.38 -18.76 16.16
N ARG A 291 0.10 -19.18 17.34
CA ARG A 291 1.15 -18.47 18.09
C ARG A 291 2.49 -19.23 18.02
N ARG A 292 2.57 -20.32 17.27
CA ARG A 292 3.81 -21.11 17.18
C ARG A 292 4.83 -20.37 16.32
N ALA A 293 5.95 -20.01 16.93
CA ALA A 293 7.06 -19.30 16.28
C ALA A 293 7.54 -19.99 14.99
N ALA A 294 7.57 -21.33 14.96
CA ALA A 294 7.97 -22.10 13.79
C ALA A 294 7.16 -21.77 12.51
N TYR A 295 5.85 -21.49 12.63
CA TYR A 295 5.05 -21.10 11.47
C TYR A 295 5.36 -19.68 11.02
N VAL A 296 5.63 -18.77 11.94
CA VAL A 296 6.04 -17.39 11.65
C VAL A 296 7.40 -17.39 10.95
N VAL A 297 8.37 -18.10 11.50
CA VAL A 297 9.71 -18.24 10.90
C VAL A 297 9.60 -18.85 9.50
N ARG A 298 8.80 -19.89 9.32
CA ARG A 298 8.56 -20.47 8.02
C ARG A 298 7.97 -19.47 7.02
N TRP A 299 6.96 -18.70 7.42
CA TRP A 299 6.35 -17.70 6.56
C TRP A 299 7.36 -16.61 6.19
N ALA A 300 8.12 -16.08 7.16
CA ALA A 300 9.14 -15.07 6.94
C ALA A 300 10.24 -15.57 5.99
N ALA A 301 10.73 -16.81 6.19
CA ALA A 301 11.74 -17.42 5.34
C ALA A 301 11.28 -17.55 3.87
N TYR A 302 10.05 -18.03 3.63
CA TYR A 302 9.52 -18.10 2.27
C TYR A 302 9.25 -16.71 1.68
N SER A 303 8.81 -15.75 2.49
CA SER A 303 8.58 -14.37 2.02
C SER A 303 9.88 -13.71 1.61
N LEU A 304 10.95 -13.86 2.41
CA LEU A 304 12.28 -13.37 2.07
C LEU A 304 12.80 -14.04 0.79
N LEU A 305 12.67 -15.37 0.67
CA LEU A 305 13.13 -16.11 -0.48
C LEU A 305 12.46 -15.66 -1.77
N ILE A 306 11.13 -15.56 -1.79
CA ILE A 306 10.37 -15.09 -2.96
C ILE A 306 10.64 -13.61 -3.23
N GLY A 307 10.70 -12.77 -2.19
CA GLY A 307 11.04 -11.35 -2.31
C GLY A 307 12.40 -11.13 -2.96
N SER A 308 13.41 -11.89 -2.52
CA SER A 308 14.77 -11.82 -3.09
C SER A 308 14.80 -12.26 -4.57
N ALA A 309 14.03 -13.30 -4.95
CA ALA A 309 13.93 -13.71 -6.36
C ALA A 309 13.28 -12.62 -7.22
N LEU A 310 12.24 -11.97 -6.71
CA LEU A 310 11.57 -10.89 -7.44
C LEU A 310 12.46 -9.64 -7.54
N LEU A 311 13.23 -9.32 -6.49
CA LEU A 311 14.24 -8.26 -6.56
C LEU A 311 15.32 -8.55 -7.60
N ALA A 312 15.80 -9.79 -7.67
CA ALA A 312 16.76 -10.19 -8.70
C ALA A 312 16.14 -10.09 -10.10
N ALA A 313 14.89 -10.49 -10.28
CA ALA A 313 14.20 -10.32 -11.55
C ALA A 313 14.00 -8.85 -11.91
N GLN A 314 13.65 -8.00 -10.93
CA GLN A 314 13.55 -6.55 -11.12
C GLN A 314 14.87 -5.96 -11.60
N SER A 315 16.00 -6.38 -11.01
CA SER A 315 17.33 -5.88 -11.41
C SER A 315 17.74 -6.27 -12.84
N LEU A 316 17.12 -7.30 -13.40
CA LEU A 316 17.31 -7.66 -14.81
C LEU A 316 16.44 -6.84 -15.75
N ILE A 317 15.25 -6.43 -15.30
CA ILE A 317 14.26 -5.65 -16.09
C ILE A 317 14.61 -4.16 -16.05
N LEU A 318 14.97 -3.66 -14.85
CA LEU A 318 15.27 -2.26 -14.56
C LEU A 318 16.61 -2.17 -13.81
N PRO A 319 17.76 -2.21 -14.51
CA PRO A 319 19.08 -2.17 -13.87
C PRO A 319 19.31 -0.93 -12.99
N GLN A 320 18.72 0.20 -13.35
CA GLN A 320 18.79 1.45 -12.59
C GLN A 320 17.98 1.43 -11.29
N ALA A 321 16.95 0.58 -11.18
CA ALA A 321 16.12 0.44 -10.00
C ALA A 321 16.65 -0.61 -8.99
N CYS A 322 17.97 -0.78 -8.90
CA CYS A 322 18.60 -1.90 -8.18
C CYS A 322 19.13 -1.55 -6.80
N GLY A 323 18.78 -0.44 -6.24
CA GLY A 323 19.43 0.04 -5.03
C GLY A 323 18.61 -0.17 -3.76
N LEU A 324 18.91 -1.20 -2.97
CA LEU A 324 18.82 -1.05 -1.51
C LEU A 324 20.03 -0.22 -1.11
N GLU A 325 19.95 1.10 -1.29
CA GLU A 325 21.06 1.99 -0.93
C GLU A 325 21.00 2.29 0.56
N PRO A 326 22.05 1.92 1.33
CA PRO A 326 22.09 2.21 2.76
C PRO A 326 22.00 3.71 3.09
N SER A 327 22.47 4.58 2.20
CA SER A 327 22.36 6.04 2.29
C SER A 327 20.92 6.53 2.39
N GLU A 328 19.96 5.89 1.71
CA GLU A 328 18.55 6.26 1.80
C GLU A 328 17.96 6.01 3.19
N TYR A 329 18.40 4.95 3.89
CA TYR A 329 17.95 4.71 5.28
C TYR A 329 18.47 5.78 6.23
N VAL A 330 19.67 6.31 6.01
CA VAL A 330 20.20 7.45 6.77
C VAL A 330 19.38 8.71 6.48
N TYR A 331 19.02 8.94 5.21
CA TYR A 331 18.14 10.04 4.83
C TYR A 331 16.77 9.93 5.51
N GLN A 332 16.20 8.73 5.58
CA GLN A 332 14.89 8.47 6.21
C GLN A 332 14.89 8.77 7.73
N GLN A 333 16.04 8.74 8.40
CA GLN A 333 16.12 9.11 9.82
C GLN A 333 15.75 10.58 10.09
N ARG A 334 15.84 11.45 9.08
CA ARG A 334 15.44 12.86 9.18
C ARG A 334 13.93 13.04 9.42
N PHE A 335 13.14 12.04 9.05
CA PHE A 335 11.68 12.03 9.26
C PHE A 335 11.25 11.47 10.61
N LEU A 336 12.22 11.14 11.49
CA LEU A 336 11.94 10.71 12.87
C LEU A 336 11.76 11.92 13.77
N HIS A 337 10.54 12.15 14.22
CA HIS A 337 10.17 13.30 15.07
C HIS A 337 10.20 12.93 16.55
N THR A 338 11.38 12.81 17.12
CA THR A 338 11.55 12.46 18.56
C THR A 338 11.36 13.64 19.49
N GLN A 339 11.50 14.88 19.00
CA GLN A 339 11.42 16.09 19.82
C GLN A 339 10.00 16.64 20.02
N THR A 340 9.05 16.30 19.14
CA THR A 340 7.64 16.71 19.28
C THR A 340 6.98 15.96 20.43
N PRO A 341 6.29 16.63 21.38
CA PRO A 341 5.60 15.98 22.49
C PRO A 341 4.64 14.89 22.02
N LEU A 342 4.66 13.72 22.70
CA LEU A 342 3.86 12.56 22.31
C LEU A 342 2.36 12.89 22.18
N GLY A 343 1.82 13.73 23.09
CA GLY A 343 0.41 14.16 23.03
C GLY A 343 0.04 14.87 21.74
N GLN A 344 0.92 15.76 21.25
CA GLN A 344 0.71 16.46 19.98
C GLN A 344 0.78 15.48 18.80
N ARG A 345 1.75 14.56 18.80
CA ARG A 345 1.88 13.53 17.77
C ARG A 345 0.64 12.63 17.70
N LEU A 346 0.13 12.20 18.85
CA LEU A 346 -1.08 11.39 18.91
C LEU A 346 -2.32 12.17 18.47
N ALA A 347 -2.46 13.44 18.84
CA ALA A 347 -3.58 14.28 18.39
C ALA A 347 -3.55 14.48 16.86
N GLY A 348 -2.39 14.78 16.29
CA GLY A 348 -2.20 14.88 14.84
C GLY A 348 -2.54 13.56 14.12
N LEU A 349 -2.06 12.44 14.65
CA LEU A 349 -2.33 11.11 14.11
C LEU A 349 -3.82 10.76 14.15
N VAL A 350 -4.50 11.02 15.26
CA VAL A 350 -5.96 10.80 15.41
C VAL A 350 -6.71 11.64 14.37
N ASN A 351 -6.37 12.93 14.25
CA ASN A 351 -7.02 13.80 13.27
C ASN A 351 -6.77 13.33 11.82
N ALA A 352 -5.53 13.06 11.44
CA ALA A 352 -5.20 12.61 10.08
C ALA A 352 -5.83 11.24 9.77
N SER A 353 -5.82 10.30 10.72
CA SER A 353 -6.27 8.92 10.50
C SER A 353 -7.77 8.73 10.61
N LEU A 354 -8.46 9.47 11.48
CA LEU A 354 -9.89 9.25 11.74
C LEU A 354 -10.79 10.30 11.10
N VAL A 355 -10.26 11.48 10.77
CA VAL A 355 -11.08 12.59 10.28
C VAL A 355 -10.63 13.04 8.88
N GLN A 356 -9.43 13.58 8.74
CA GLN A 356 -8.97 14.17 7.47
C GLN A 356 -8.92 13.18 6.31
N ASN A 357 -8.59 11.93 6.58
CA ASN A 357 -8.57 10.88 5.56
C ASN A 357 -9.95 10.51 5.05
N VAL A 358 -11.00 10.79 5.81
CA VAL A 358 -12.39 10.40 5.48
C VAL A 358 -13.19 11.62 5.01
N VAL A 359 -13.12 12.75 5.72
CA VAL A 359 -13.93 13.95 5.50
C VAL A 359 -13.10 15.06 4.87
N GLY A 360 -13.55 15.60 3.75
CA GLY A 360 -12.91 16.72 3.06
C GLY A 360 -12.91 18.01 3.90
N TRP A 361 -11.79 18.67 3.89
CA TRP A 361 -11.45 19.88 4.63
C TRP A 361 -11.08 21.02 3.67
N ILE A 362 -10.79 22.20 4.19
CA ILE A 362 -10.31 23.34 3.40
C ILE A 362 -8.78 23.23 3.32
N PRO A 363 -8.18 23.01 2.11
CA PRO A 363 -6.75 22.94 1.97
C PRO A 363 -6.06 24.22 2.49
N ALA A 364 -4.92 24.06 3.13
CA ALA A 364 -4.13 25.17 3.62
C ALA A 364 -3.10 25.60 2.56
N PRO A 365 -3.10 26.87 2.10
CA PRO A 365 -2.03 27.37 1.23
C PRO A 365 -0.69 27.29 1.95
N ALA A 366 0.34 26.87 1.22
CA ALA A 366 1.71 26.76 1.71
C ALA A 366 2.69 27.24 0.64
N VAL A 367 3.93 27.43 1.04
CA VAL A 367 5.06 27.69 0.14
C VAL A 367 6.13 26.66 0.46
N ILE A 368 6.43 25.81 -0.50
CA ILE A 368 7.45 24.76 -0.36
C ILE A 368 8.50 25.00 -1.44
N TYR A 369 9.76 25.10 -1.04
CA TYR A 369 10.86 25.44 -1.95
C TYR A 369 10.59 26.69 -2.82
N GLY A 370 9.96 27.71 -2.22
CA GLY A 370 9.62 28.95 -2.92
C GLY A 370 8.42 28.83 -3.89
N ARG A 371 7.75 27.69 -3.96
CA ARG A 371 6.64 27.40 -4.88
C ARG A 371 5.31 27.29 -4.14
N PRO A 372 4.18 27.65 -4.79
CA PRO A 372 2.86 27.45 -4.20
C PRO A 372 2.57 25.95 -4.04
N ALA A 373 2.03 25.61 -2.88
CA ALA A 373 1.64 24.25 -2.51
C ALA A 373 0.35 24.28 -1.68
N LEU A 374 -0.30 23.12 -1.57
CA LEU A 374 -1.43 22.91 -0.68
C LEU A 374 -1.09 21.82 0.33
N ARG A 375 -1.24 22.14 1.61
CA ARG A 375 -1.11 21.18 2.71
C ARG A 375 -2.46 20.75 3.28
N ALA A 376 -2.44 19.70 4.07
CA ALA A 376 -3.61 19.26 4.83
C ALA A 376 -4.03 20.35 5.82
N GLY A 377 -5.29 20.78 5.71
CA GLY A 377 -5.89 21.80 6.59
C GLY A 377 -6.64 21.19 7.77
N LEU A 378 -6.87 22.00 8.79
CA LEU A 378 -7.68 21.63 9.95
C LEU A 378 -9.06 22.32 9.94
N GLN A 379 -9.35 23.09 8.89
CA GLN A 379 -10.57 23.87 8.79
C GLN A 379 -11.63 23.13 7.99
N TYR A 380 -12.87 23.20 8.45
CA TYR A 380 -14.04 22.63 7.80
C TYR A 380 -15.09 23.73 7.63
N ASP A 381 -15.75 23.76 6.47
CA ASP A 381 -16.97 24.57 6.32
C ASP A 381 -18.15 23.94 7.09
N ARG A 382 -19.30 24.60 7.11
CA ARG A 382 -20.47 24.10 7.86
C ARG A 382 -20.88 22.68 7.47
N LEU A 383 -20.82 22.34 6.18
CA LEU A 383 -21.14 20.99 5.71
C LEU A 383 -20.07 20.01 6.16
N GLY A 384 -18.80 20.37 6.05
CA GLY A 384 -17.68 19.57 6.53
C GLY A 384 -17.78 19.29 8.03
N GLN A 385 -18.08 20.30 8.84
CA GLN A 385 -18.31 20.15 10.28
C GLN A 385 -19.46 19.18 10.57
N ALA A 386 -20.61 19.37 9.91
CA ALA A 386 -21.76 18.47 10.06
C ALA A 386 -21.39 17.02 9.66
N THR A 387 -20.61 16.86 8.58
CA THR A 387 -20.16 15.55 8.13
C THR A 387 -19.18 14.89 9.12
N VAL A 388 -18.28 15.68 9.73
CA VAL A 388 -17.37 15.20 10.80
C VAL A 388 -18.18 14.71 12.01
N TRP A 389 -19.16 15.48 12.47
CA TRP A 389 -20.03 15.07 13.58
C TRP A 389 -20.83 13.82 13.26
N LEU A 390 -21.44 13.76 12.07
CA LEU A 390 -22.16 12.57 11.62
C LEU A 390 -21.25 11.33 11.58
N TRP A 391 -20.03 11.48 11.08
CA TRP A 391 -19.02 10.42 11.05
C TRP A 391 -18.61 9.99 12.46
N ALA A 392 -18.31 10.94 13.35
CA ALA A 392 -17.89 10.66 14.72
C ALA A 392 -18.98 9.93 15.51
N VAL A 393 -20.22 10.44 15.50
CA VAL A 393 -21.36 9.81 16.19
C VAL A 393 -21.61 8.40 15.65
N SER A 394 -21.57 8.23 14.32
CA SER A 394 -21.77 6.92 13.70
C SER A 394 -20.65 5.93 14.05
N SER A 395 -19.41 6.40 14.15
CA SER A 395 -18.27 5.58 14.55
C SER A 395 -18.37 5.14 16.01
N VAL A 396 -18.77 6.02 16.91
CA VAL A 396 -19.05 5.69 18.32
C VAL A 396 -20.18 4.67 18.44
N ALA A 397 -21.30 4.90 17.73
CA ALA A 397 -22.43 3.98 17.71
C ALA A 397 -22.03 2.60 17.18
N ALA A 398 -21.22 2.55 16.12
CA ALA A 398 -20.70 1.30 15.57
C ALA A 398 -19.74 0.60 16.55
N ALA A 399 -18.86 1.34 17.23
CA ALA A 399 -17.98 0.79 18.26
C ALA A 399 -18.79 0.19 19.43
N TRP A 400 -19.83 0.87 19.86
CA TRP A 400 -20.79 0.34 20.83
C TRP A 400 -21.44 -0.96 20.35
N MET A 401 -21.88 -1.02 19.09
CA MET A 401 -22.43 -2.25 18.51
C MET A 401 -21.40 -3.38 18.44
N VAL A 402 -20.14 -3.09 18.10
CA VAL A 402 -19.04 -4.07 18.16
C VAL A 402 -18.91 -4.66 19.55
N TRP A 403 -18.90 -3.81 20.57
CA TRP A 403 -18.85 -4.23 21.98
C TRP A 403 -20.06 -5.09 22.37
N ARG A 404 -21.27 -4.58 22.14
CA ARG A 404 -22.52 -5.26 22.50
C ARG A 404 -22.68 -6.61 21.80
N ARG A 405 -22.31 -6.73 20.53
CA ARG A 405 -22.40 -7.96 19.73
C ARG A 405 -21.19 -8.90 19.89
N ARG A 406 -20.20 -8.49 20.67
CA ARG A 406 -18.95 -9.22 20.89
C ARG A 406 -18.21 -9.59 19.59
N THR A 407 -18.36 -8.81 18.51
CA THR A 407 -17.70 -9.05 17.23
C THR A 407 -16.20 -8.72 17.27
N TRP A 408 -15.74 -8.04 18.32
CA TRP A 408 -14.33 -7.71 18.57
C TRP A 408 -13.40 -8.94 18.66
N GLY A 409 -13.93 -10.15 18.98
CA GLY A 409 -13.16 -11.41 18.99
C GLY A 409 -12.96 -12.05 17.62
N SER A 410 -13.51 -11.48 16.53
CA SER A 410 -13.33 -12.06 15.20
C SER A 410 -11.91 -11.83 14.69
N ALA A 411 -11.34 -12.79 13.96
CA ALA A 411 -9.98 -12.69 13.43
C ALA A 411 -9.80 -11.48 12.48
N THR A 412 -10.84 -11.10 11.76
CA THR A 412 -10.85 -9.95 10.85
C THR A 412 -10.85 -8.63 11.60
N PHE A 413 -11.60 -8.52 12.71
CA PHE A 413 -11.56 -7.36 13.57
C PHE A 413 -10.18 -7.19 14.22
N VAL A 414 -9.67 -8.27 14.81
CA VAL A 414 -8.34 -8.27 15.47
C VAL A 414 -7.25 -7.91 14.46
N ALA A 415 -7.29 -8.47 13.25
CA ALA A 415 -6.32 -8.14 12.21
C ALA A 415 -6.39 -6.66 11.82
N ALA A 416 -7.60 -6.11 11.60
CA ALA A 416 -7.78 -4.70 11.24
C ALA A 416 -7.31 -3.76 12.37
N LEU A 417 -7.66 -4.07 13.62
CA LEU A 417 -7.24 -3.29 14.79
C LEU A 417 -5.72 -3.30 14.96
N LEU A 418 -5.11 -4.48 14.92
CA LEU A 418 -3.65 -4.59 15.09
C LEU A 418 -2.89 -3.92 13.93
N CYS A 419 -3.37 -4.03 12.69
CA CYS A 419 -2.77 -3.32 11.56
C CYS A 419 -2.88 -1.79 11.73
N LEU A 420 -4.03 -1.28 12.20
CA LEU A 420 -4.20 0.14 12.50
C LEU A 420 -3.25 0.59 13.62
N LEU A 421 -3.13 -0.20 14.69
CA LEU A 421 -2.22 0.12 15.81
C LEU A 421 -0.75 0.09 15.40
N VAL A 422 -0.35 -0.86 14.54
CA VAL A 422 1.01 -0.93 13.99
C VAL A 422 1.29 0.31 13.13
N ALA A 423 0.38 0.67 12.23
CA ALA A 423 0.51 1.87 11.41
C ALA A 423 0.56 3.14 12.28
N ALA A 424 -0.33 3.24 13.27
CA ALA A 424 -0.37 4.35 14.21
C ALA A 424 0.93 4.45 15.03
N GLY A 425 1.44 3.33 15.55
CA GLY A 425 2.71 3.27 16.28
C GLY A 425 3.89 3.73 15.43
N PHE A 426 3.97 3.28 14.18
CA PHE A 426 5.02 3.69 13.25
C PHE A 426 4.92 5.19 12.95
N HIS A 427 3.77 5.68 12.52
CA HIS A 427 3.59 7.09 12.13
C HIS A 427 3.52 8.07 13.31
N SER A 428 3.41 7.58 14.54
CA SER A 428 3.62 8.42 15.72
C SER A 428 5.08 8.88 15.89
N GLN A 429 6.01 8.22 15.19
CA GLN A 429 7.44 8.54 15.23
C GLN A 429 7.96 9.04 13.88
N TYR A 430 7.37 8.59 12.78
CA TYR A 430 7.84 8.82 11.43
C TYR A 430 6.84 9.60 10.60
N GLY A 431 7.31 10.65 9.92
CA GLY A 431 6.52 11.45 8.97
C GLY A 431 5.39 12.25 9.63
N TYR A 432 5.57 12.71 10.86
CA TYR A 432 4.54 13.42 11.61
C TYR A 432 3.98 14.65 10.90
N ASP A 433 4.83 15.41 10.22
CA ASP A 433 4.40 16.63 9.53
C ASP A 433 3.53 16.33 8.29
N ASN A 434 3.59 15.08 7.78
CA ASN A 434 2.95 14.65 6.53
C ASN A 434 1.98 13.48 6.77
N LEU A 435 1.29 13.46 7.90
CA LEU A 435 0.43 12.31 8.30
C LEU A 435 -0.69 12.03 7.31
N PHE A 436 -1.22 13.05 6.63
CA PHE A 436 -2.25 12.85 5.60
C PHE A 436 -1.70 12.04 4.41
N LEU A 437 -0.43 12.22 4.04
CA LEU A 437 0.24 11.47 2.98
C LEU A 437 0.12 9.95 3.19
N TYR A 438 0.28 9.49 4.42
CA TYR A 438 0.21 8.07 4.79
C TYR A 438 -1.21 7.58 5.05
N SER A 439 -2.19 8.47 5.09
CA SER A 439 -3.56 8.15 5.52
C SER A 439 -4.25 7.12 4.64
N CYS A 440 -3.91 7.04 3.36
CA CYS A 440 -4.48 6.06 2.44
C CYS A 440 -4.26 4.61 2.93
N CYS A 441 -3.13 4.34 3.60
CA CYS A 441 -2.79 3.01 4.11
C CYS A 441 -3.66 2.58 5.30
N PHE A 442 -4.23 3.49 6.09
CA PHE A 442 -5.07 3.14 7.23
C PHE A 442 -6.56 3.48 7.09
N THR A 443 -6.94 4.24 6.06
CA THR A 443 -8.35 4.59 5.80
C THR A 443 -9.26 3.37 5.75
N PHE A 444 -8.82 2.31 5.09
CA PHE A 444 -9.59 1.08 5.04
C PHE A 444 -9.84 0.48 6.44
N TYR A 445 -8.84 0.45 7.32
CA TYR A 445 -9.01 -0.08 8.68
C TYR A 445 -9.99 0.74 9.51
N VAL A 446 -9.95 2.06 9.35
CA VAL A 446 -10.86 3.00 10.01
C VAL A 446 -12.32 2.74 9.62
N LEU A 447 -12.58 2.34 8.37
CA LEU A 447 -13.91 1.94 7.91
C LEU A 447 -14.24 0.49 8.24
N ALA A 448 -13.24 -0.40 8.27
CA ALA A 448 -13.44 -1.83 8.53
C ALA A 448 -13.86 -2.10 9.98
N LEU A 449 -13.26 -1.41 10.95
CA LEU A 449 -13.59 -1.61 12.37
C LEU A 449 -15.07 -1.36 12.70
N PRO A 450 -15.67 -0.20 12.34
CA PRO A 450 -17.11 0.02 12.57
C PRO A 450 -18.01 -0.93 11.78
N ALA A 451 -17.60 -1.40 10.60
CA ALA A 451 -18.37 -2.36 9.81
C ALA A 451 -18.65 -3.68 10.56
N HIS A 452 -17.79 -4.08 11.50
CA HIS A 452 -18.03 -5.23 12.37
C HIS A 452 -19.22 -5.03 13.33
N GLY A 453 -19.53 -3.79 13.71
CA GLY A 453 -20.74 -3.44 14.46
C GLY A 453 -22.03 -3.67 13.66
N LEU A 454 -21.92 -3.63 12.32
CA LEU A 454 -23.05 -3.85 11.41
C LEU A 454 -23.24 -5.32 11.02
N ALA A 455 -22.39 -6.23 11.51
CA ALA A 455 -22.46 -7.66 11.19
C ALA A 455 -23.86 -8.23 11.49
N GLY A 456 -24.47 -8.91 10.48
CA GLY A 456 -25.80 -9.50 10.59
C GLY A 456 -26.95 -8.49 10.67
N SER A 457 -26.71 -7.20 10.56
CA SER A 457 -27.76 -6.19 10.58
C SER A 457 -28.59 -6.26 9.29
N ARG A 458 -29.91 -6.44 9.42
CA ARG A 458 -30.90 -6.36 8.34
C ARG A 458 -31.89 -5.21 8.55
N SER A 459 -31.62 -4.34 9.50
CA SER A 459 -32.51 -3.23 9.89
C SER A 459 -32.52 -2.15 8.82
N ALA A 460 -33.69 -1.79 8.34
CA ALA A 460 -33.86 -0.69 7.39
C ALA A 460 -33.36 0.67 7.93
N PRO A 461 -33.58 1.04 9.21
CA PRO A 461 -33.01 2.25 9.79
C PRO A 461 -31.47 2.28 9.73
N VAL A 462 -30.80 1.16 10.01
CA VAL A 462 -29.33 1.09 9.90
C VAL A 462 -28.88 1.31 8.47
N ALA A 463 -29.54 0.69 7.50
CA ALA A 463 -29.23 0.89 6.09
C ALA A 463 -29.44 2.36 5.68
N LEU A 464 -30.52 3.01 6.13
CA LEU A 464 -30.79 4.42 5.86
C LEU A 464 -29.71 5.33 6.44
N ILE A 465 -29.29 5.12 7.70
CA ILE A 465 -28.23 5.90 8.33
C ILE A 465 -26.92 5.77 7.52
N VAL A 466 -26.56 4.56 7.09
CA VAL A 466 -25.36 4.34 6.29
C VAL A 466 -25.45 5.06 4.94
N VAL A 467 -26.62 5.04 4.29
CA VAL A 467 -26.84 5.79 3.03
C VAL A 467 -26.71 7.29 3.26
N VAL A 468 -27.27 7.86 4.34
CA VAL A 468 -27.13 9.27 4.69
C VAL A 468 -25.67 9.65 4.90
N ILE A 469 -24.88 8.82 5.59
CA ILE A 469 -23.44 9.03 5.75
C ILE A 469 -22.74 9.03 4.38
N CYS A 470 -23.05 8.07 3.52
CA CYS A 470 -22.47 7.98 2.18
C CYS A 470 -22.77 9.24 1.34
N VAL A 471 -24.01 9.73 1.38
CA VAL A 471 -24.42 10.95 0.65
C VAL A 471 -23.73 12.19 1.21
N ALA A 472 -23.75 12.39 2.53
CA ALA A 472 -23.08 13.51 3.17
C ALA A 472 -21.58 13.54 2.83
N MET A 473 -20.92 12.37 2.91
CA MET A 473 -19.52 12.23 2.59
C MET A 473 -19.24 12.53 1.11
N ALA A 474 -20.02 11.96 0.20
CA ALA A 474 -19.87 12.18 -1.23
C ALA A 474 -20.01 13.65 -1.60
N VAL A 475 -21.04 14.34 -1.06
CA VAL A 475 -21.27 15.77 -1.33
C VAL A 475 -20.16 16.64 -0.76
N ASN A 476 -19.74 16.39 0.50
CA ASN A 476 -18.66 17.16 1.12
C ASN A 476 -17.33 16.95 0.37
N ASN A 477 -16.98 15.70 0.03
CA ASN A 477 -15.71 15.39 -0.59
C ASN A 477 -15.68 15.74 -2.10
N ALA A 478 -16.83 15.79 -2.77
CA ALA A 478 -16.93 16.39 -4.11
C ALA A 478 -16.63 17.91 -4.08
N ARG A 479 -17.05 18.62 -3.01
CA ARG A 479 -16.66 20.03 -2.82
C ARG A 479 -15.16 20.17 -2.58
N PHE A 480 -14.57 19.27 -1.79
CA PHE A 480 -13.11 19.21 -1.63
C PHE A 480 -12.41 19.06 -2.98
N CYS A 481 -12.80 18.09 -3.82
CA CYS A 481 -12.24 17.90 -5.15
C CYS A 481 -12.38 19.13 -6.07
N LYS A 482 -13.42 19.94 -5.92
CA LYS A 482 -13.56 21.19 -6.67
C LYS A 482 -12.67 22.31 -6.13
N ARG A 483 -12.49 22.39 -4.81
CA ARG A 483 -11.66 23.41 -4.15
C ARG A 483 -10.18 23.28 -4.46
N VAL A 484 -9.67 22.05 -4.46
CA VAL A 484 -8.23 21.81 -4.66
C VAL A 484 -7.72 22.43 -5.97
N PRO A 485 -8.27 22.11 -7.16
CA PRO A 485 -7.83 22.75 -8.39
C PRO A 485 -8.05 24.26 -8.43
N ALA A 486 -9.18 24.74 -7.88
CA ALA A 486 -9.48 26.18 -7.84
C ALA A 486 -8.43 26.95 -7.04
N MET A 487 -8.09 26.47 -5.84
CA MET A 487 -7.07 27.09 -4.97
C MET A 487 -5.67 27.02 -5.59
N LEU A 488 -5.29 25.91 -6.23
CA LEU A 488 -4.01 25.81 -6.94
C LEU A 488 -3.93 26.86 -8.05
N GLY A 489 -4.99 26.99 -8.88
CA GLY A 489 -5.03 27.97 -9.95
C GLY A 489 -5.04 29.43 -9.44
N GLU A 490 -5.61 29.71 -8.27
CA GLU A 490 -5.54 31.03 -7.63
C GLU A 490 -4.13 31.33 -7.12
N LEU A 491 -3.47 30.38 -6.47
CA LEU A 491 -2.10 30.53 -5.97
C LEU A 491 -1.09 30.75 -7.10
N GLU A 492 -1.26 30.08 -8.23
CA GLU A 492 -0.42 30.29 -9.40
C GLU A 492 -0.60 31.71 -9.99
N ARG A 493 -1.84 32.17 -10.14
CA ARG A 493 -2.14 33.51 -10.65
C ARG A 493 -1.65 34.62 -9.73
N ALA A 494 -1.86 34.49 -8.41
CA ALA A 494 -1.50 35.49 -7.42
C ALA A 494 0.00 35.80 -7.38
N ARG A 495 0.84 34.88 -7.84
CA ARG A 495 2.30 35.04 -7.84
C ARG A 495 2.91 35.42 -9.19
N GLY A 496 2.10 35.63 -10.22
CA GLY A 496 2.61 35.93 -11.57
C GLY A 496 3.48 34.79 -12.12
N TRP A 497 3.27 33.57 -11.65
CA TRP A 497 3.94 32.39 -12.16
C TRP A 497 3.45 32.08 -13.56
N VAL A 498 4.08 32.72 -14.53
CA VAL A 498 4.15 32.20 -15.89
C VAL A 498 4.89 30.87 -15.77
N SER A 499 4.25 29.78 -16.16
CA SER A 499 4.91 28.49 -16.34
C SER A 499 6.22 28.78 -17.07
N PRO A 500 7.40 28.47 -16.53
CA PRO A 500 8.58 28.56 -17.36
C PRO A 500 8.31 27.60 -18.50
N GLU A 501 8.14 28.16 -19.72
CA GLU A 501 8.24 27.36 -20.92
C GLU A 501 9.41 26.42 -20.72
N VAL A 502 9.22 25.17 -21.12
CA VAL A 502 10.19 24.09 -21.02
C VAL A 502 11.52 24.59 -21.62
N THR A 503 12.27 25.35 -20.87
CA THR A 503 13.59 25.82 -21.23
C THR A 503 14.57 24.85 -20.64
N ASP A 504 15.03 23.98 -21.53
CA ASP A 504 16.27 23.19 -21.48
C ASP A 504 16.45 22.23 -20.29
N PRO A 505 16.30 20.90 -20.47
CA PRO A 505 16.55 19.91 -19.44
C PRO A 505 18.03 19.75 -19.04
N GLY A 506 18.92 20.61 -19.55
CA GLY A 506 20.37 20.50 -19.37
C GLY A 506 20.97 21.29 -18.21
N LYS A 507 20.21 22.12 -17.49
CA LYS A 507 20.75 22.89 -16.36
C LYS A 507 20.12 22.52 -15.03
N ALA A 508 20.38 21.30 -14.58
CA ALA A 508 20.24 20.95 -13.16
C ALA A 508 21.36 21.67 -12.39
N VAL A 509 21.04 22.79 -11.76
CA VAL A 509 21.89 23.39 -10.73
C VAL A 509 21.88 22.42 -9.55
N HIS A 510 22.97 21.68 -9.38
CA HIS A 510 23.27 21.02 -8.12
C HIS A 510 23.46 22.14 -7.06
N PRO A 511 22.69 22.16 -5.96
CA PRO A 511 23.09 22.95 -4.82
C PRO A 511 24.31 22.23 -4.20
N GLU A 512 25.44 22.93 -4.26
CA GLU A 512 26.66 22.55 -3.55
C GLU A 512 26.41 22.57 -2.04
N SER A 513 27.09 21.61 -1.35
CA SER A 513 27.32 21.34 0.07
C SER A 513 26.24 20.58 0.83
#